data_fa9ce7aec878c6f9c082192b0543af6d
#
_entry.id   fa9ce7aec878c6f9c082192b0543af6d
#
_cell.length_a   1.000
_cell.length_b   1.000
_cell.length_c   1.000
_cell.angle_alpha   90.00
_cell.angle_beta   90.00
_cell.angle_gamma   90.00
#
_symmetry.space_group_name_H-M   'P 1'
#
loop_
_entity.id
_entity.type
_entity.pdbx_description
1 polymer ?
#
loop_
_entity_poly.entity_id
_entity_poly.type
_entity_poly.pdbx_seq_one_letter_code
_entity_poly.pdbx_strand_id
1 'polypeptide(L)'
;MEAKRLLGTIGLLTAIGLAHAETREWLATAHDYAVQVNQLRLQHNLPPLKLNAQLCDAAQAYAETLAQTGVIAHADAHGRRADYRASAAGYFYHRLGENLAAGQPTWERALHAWLNSPDHRANLLTPDYRELGVGFAGSVTRYRTVWAQLLGARRAAYPVIINLDAFATDTPEVAVYVHGAREAHAMRYRVNDEAWSAWQPPTEWLRCELPNHEGFHTVTVQLRIGERVFEASDEIYLQGGVVLAQVASDGERDHQRRPCLLERTGAGVERAACGEHIVQQPHRAPAHALGTYSLERIAHILQALGLTQPHLRTAVEPPTEPTRLHGDA
;
A
#
# COMPACT_ATOMS: atom_id res chain seq x y z
N MET A 1 21.90 -39.52 14.27
CA MET A 1 20.47 -39.15 14.14
C MET A 1 20.18 -37.68 14.44
N GLU A 2 20.96 -37.04 15.33
CA GLU A 2 20.73 -35.61 15.70
C GLU A 2 21.06 -34.58 14.60
N ALA A 3 22.10 -34.78 13.79
CA ALA A 3 22.49 -33.87 12.73
C ALA A 3 21.41 -33.72 11.61
N LYS A 4 20.64 -34.78 11.32
CA LYS A 4 19.55 -34.73 10.34
C LYS A 4 18.32 -33.97 10.86
N ARG A 5 18.09 -33.95 12.18
CA ARG A 5 17.02 -33.18 12.81
C ARG A 5 17.35 -31.69 12.82
N LEU A 6 18.61 -31.33 13.08
CA LEU A 6 19.06 -29.94 13.11
C LEU A 6 18.97 -29.26 11.74
N LEU A 7 19.38 -29.97 10.67
CA LEU A 7 19.27 -29.48 9.28
C LEU A 7 17.80 -29.29 8.84
N GLY A 8 16.90 -30.18 9.25
CA GLY A 8 15.46 -30.05 8.98
C GLY A 8 14.83 -28.85 9.68
N THR A 9 15.24 -28.54 10.90
CA THR A 9 14.70 -27.40 11.66
C THR A 9 15.19 -26.05 11.13
N ILE A 10 16.46 -25.96 10.74
CA ILE A 10 17.03 -24.75 10.11
C ILE A 10 16.36 -24.50 8.74
N GLY A 11 16.16 -25.54 7.92
CA GLY A 11 15.49 -25.42 6.63
C GLY A 11 14.03 -24.98 6.76
N LEU A 12 13.30 -25.42 7.79
CA LEU A 12 11.93 -25.01 8.04
C LEU A 12 11.84 -23.55 8.53
N LEU A 13 12.72 -23.13 9.43
CA LEU A 13 12.77 -21.75 9.93
C LEU A 13 13.16 -20.74 8.83
N THR A 14 14.08 -21.10 7.93
CA THR A 14 14.43 -20.27 6.77
C THR A 14 13.29 -20.18 5.77
N ALA A 15 12.58 -21.27 5.50
CA ALA A 15 11.42 -21.26 4.59
C ALA A 15 10.26 -20.41 5.15
N ILE A 16 9.98 -20.49 6.45
CA ILE A 16 8.98 -19.66 7.11
C ILE A 16 9.40 -18.19 7.07
N GLY A 17 10.67 -17.87 7.34
CA GLY A 17 11.21 -16.50 7.25
C GLY A 17 11.09 -15.90 5.85
N LEU A 18 11.39 -16.66 4.80
CA LEU A 18 11.26 -16.24 3.41
C LEU A 18 9.78 -16.00 3.01
N ALA A 19 8.89 -16.90 3.39
CA ALA A 19 7.46 -16.74 3.11
C ALA A 19 6.86 -15.49 3.79
N HIS A 20 7.30 -15.15 5.01
CA HIS A 20 6.88 -13.92 5.68
C HIS A 20 7.46 -12.67 5.02
N ALA A 21 8.70 -12.72 4.51
CA ALA A 21 9.31 -11.60 3.79
C ALA A 21 8.59 -11.30 2.48
N GLU A 22 8.32 -12.33 1.66
CA GLU A 22 7.56 -12.21 0.40
C GLU A 22 6.15 -11.67 0.64
N THR A 23 5.47 -12.13 1.70
CA THR A 23 4.13 -11.65 2.06
C THR A 23 4.14 -10.17 2.43
N ARG A 24 5.17 -9.69 3.14
CA ARG A 24 5.28 -8.27 3.53
C ARG A 24 5.66 -7.37 2.37
N GLU A 25 6.54 -7.80 1.48
CA GLU A 25 6.88 -7.07 0.26
C GLU A 25 5.64 -6.91 -0.64
N TRP A 26 4.87 -7.97 -0.80
CA TRP A 26 3.61 -7.94 -1.53
C TRP A 26 2.61 -6.96 -0.88
N LEU A 27 2.48 -6.98 0.45
CA LEU A 27 1.57 -6.10 1.17
C LEU A 27 1.95 -4.63 1.00
N ALA A 28 3.24 -4.29 1.12
CA ALA A 28 3.73 -2.93 0.87
C ALA A 28 3.44 -2.49 -0.57
N THR A 29 3.67 -3.35 -1.56
CA THR A 29 3.36 -3.09 -2.96
C THR A 29 1.85 -2.88 -3.19
N ALA A 30 0.99 -3.63 -2.51
CA ALA A 30 -0.45 -3.46 -2.60
C ALA A 30 -0.93 -2.12 -2.00
N HIS A 31 -0.29 -1.66 -0.92
CA HIS A 31 -0.54 -0.33 -0.36
C HIS A 31 -0.04 0.79 -1.28
N ASP A 32 1.14 0.67 -1.89
CA ASP A 32 1.63 1.63 -2.88
C ASP A 32 0.65 1.76 -4.06
N TYR A 33 0.14 0.63 -4.54
CA TYR A 33 -0.91 0.60 -5.54
C TYR A 33 -2.19 1.31 -5.06
N ALA A 34 -2.65 1.04 -3.83
CA ALA A 34 -3.83 1.66 -3.24
C ALA A 34 -3.67 3.18 -3.14
N VAL A 35 -2.51 3.67 -2.69
CA VAL A 35 -2.19 5.10 -2.64
C VAL A 35 -2.35 5.76 -4.00
N GLN A 36 -1.82 5.16 -5.07
CA GLN A 36 -1.90 5.73 -6.41
C GLN A 36 -3.35 5.73 -6.95
N VAL A 37 -4.11 4.66 -6.73
CA VAL A 37 -5.54 4.63 -7.05
C VAL A 37 -6.30 5.71 -6.28
N ASN A 38 -5.99 5.91 -5.00
CA ASN A 38 -6.64 6.89 -4.15
C ASN A 38 -6.27 8.33 -4.53
N GLN A 39 -5.02 8.60 -4.89
CA GLN A 39 -4.61 9.89 -5.46
C GLN A 39 -5.39 10.22 -6.73
N LEU A 40 -5.51 9.25 -7.65
CA LEU A 40 -6.30 9.40 -8.86
C LEU A 40 -7.78 9.70 -8.53
N ARG A 41 -8.38 8.95 -7.60
CA ARG A 41 -9.78 9.15 -7.21
C ARG A 41 -10.00 10.54 -6.62
N LEU A 42 -9.09 11.04 -5.77
CA LEU A 42 -9.16 12.40 -5.24
C LEU A 42 -9.08 13.47 -6.33
N GLN A 43 -8.24 13.27 -7.37
CA GLN A 43 -8.17 14.17 -8.53
C GLN A 43 -9.52 14.25 -9.28
N HIS A 44 -10.36 13.22 -9.16
CA HIS A 44 -11.71 13.15 -9.71
C HIS A 44 -12.80 13.47 -8.67
N ASN A 45 -12.46 14.04 -7.52
CA ASN A 45 -13.37 14.35 -6.42
C ASN A 45 -14.13 13.12 -5.89
N LEU A 46 -13.51 11.95 -5.92
CA LEU A 46 -14.06 10.70 -5.43
C LEU A 46 -13.41 10.30 -4.10
N PRO A 47 -14.15 9.62 -3.21
CA PRO A 47 -13.62 9.13 -1.95
C PRO A 47 -12.53 8.05 -2.19
N PRO A 48 -11.49 7.99 -1.34
CA PRO A 48 -10.48 6.95 -1.41
C PRO A 48 -11.07 5.57 -1.09
N LEU A 49 -10.38 4.51 -1.46
CA LEU A 49 -10.74 3.11 -1.24
C LEU A 49 -9.79 2.48 -0.22
N LYS A 50 -10.33 1.64 0.65
CA LYS A 50 -9.55 0.82 1.59
C LYS A 50 -9.10 -0.47 0.94
N LEU A 51 -7.82 -0.80 1.05
CA LEU A 51 -7.33 -2.13 0.70
C LEU A 51 -8.02 -3.17 1.58
N ASN A 52 -8.59 -4.21 0.96
CA ASN A 52 -9.36 -5.25 1.65
C ASN A 52 -8.72 -6.63 1.39
N ALA A 53 -8.35 -7.33 2.46
CA ALA A 53 -7.65 -8.60 2.38
C ALA A 53 -8.45 -9.66 1.57
N GLN A 54 -9.75 -9.78 1.79
CA GLN A 54 -10.60 -10.75 1.09
C GLN A 54 -10.68 -10.46 -0.42
N LEU A 55 -10.71 -9.19 -0.81
CA LEU A 55 -10.63 -8.79 -2.22
C LEU A 55 -9.24 -9.05 -2.79
N CYS A 56 -8.17 -8.82 -2.02
CA CYS A 56 -6.80 -9.17 -2.44
C CYS A 56 -6.65 -10.67 -2.63
N ASP A 57 -7.14 -11.50 -1.70
CA ASP A 57 -7.09 -12.97 -1.81
C ASP A 57 -7.83 -13.46 -3.05
N ALA A 58 -9.03 -12.94 -3.32
CA ALA A 58 -9.81 -13.29 -4.50
C ALA A 58 -9.11 -12.85 -5.80
N ALA A 59 -8.53 -11.64 -5.83
CA ALA A 59 -7.80 -11.11 -6.97
C ALA A 59 -6.51 -11.89 -7.21
N GLN A 60 -5.76 -12.22 -6.15
CA GLN A 60 -4.52 -12.97 -6.22
C GLN A 60 -4.75 -14.38 -6.77
N ALA A 61 -5.70 -15.12 -6.18
CA ALA A 61 -6.03 -16.48 -6.65
C ALA A 61 -6.48 -16.48 -8.12
N TYR A 62 -7.16 -15.42 -8.56
CA TYR A 62 -7.57 -15.33 -9.95
C TYR A 62 -6.43 -14.93 -10.89
N ALA A 63 -5.57 -14.01 -10.50
CA ALA A 63 -4.36 -13.68 -11.26
C ALA A 63 -3.49 -14.93 -11.50
N GLU A 64 -3.32 -15.77 -10.47
CA GLU A 64 -2.60 -17.05 -10.58
C GLU A 64 -3.28 -18.02 -11.56
N THR A 65 -4.62 -18.14 -11.48
CA THR A 65 -5.40 -18.99 -12.41
C THR A 65 -5.22 -18.53 -13.86
N LEU A 66 -5.32 -17.22 -14.12
CA LEU A 66 -5.14 -16.64 -15.44
C LEU A 66 -3.69 -16.81 -15.95
N ALA A 67 -2.72 -16.67 -15.05
CA ALA A 67 -1.29 -16.84 -15.36
C ALA A 67 -0.97 -18.30 -15.75
N GLN A 68 -1.58 -19.28 -15.09
CA GLN A 68 -1.41 -20.70 -15.39
C GLN A 68 -2.08 -21.11 -16.70
N THR A 69 -3.30 -20.64 -16.93
CA THR A 69 -4.09 -21.03 -18.12
C THR A 69 -3.71 -20.24 -19.37
N GLY A 70 -3.21 -19.02 -19.22
CA GLY A 70 -2.95 -18.08 -20.31
C GLY A 70 -4.23 -17.56 -21.00
N VAL A 71 -5.39 -17.81 -20.41
CA VAL A 71 -6.69 -17.32 -20.89
C VAL A 71 -7.10 -16.14 -20.03
N ILE A 72 -7.13 -14.94 -20.62
CA ILE A 72 -7.54 -13.72 -19.91
C ILE A 72 -9.04 -13.49 -20.19
N ALA A 73 -9.85 -13.75 -19.19
CA ALA A 73 -11.31 -13.62 -19.26
C ALA A 73 -11.88 -13.34 -17.87
N HIS A 74 -13.06 -12.71 -17.78
CA HIS A 74 -13.75 -12.44 -16.52
C HIS A 74 -14.42 -13.68 -15.90
N ALA A 75 -14.66 -14.72 -16.69
CA ALA A 75 -15.15 -16.02 -16.24
C ALA A 75 -14.08 -17.08 -16.37
N ASP A 76 -13.94 -17.94 -15.36
CA ASP A 76 -13.06 -19.11 -15.43
C ASP A 76 -13.64 -20.24 -16.30
N ALA A 77 -12.92 -21.35 -16.42
CA ALA A 77 -13.34 -22.52 -17.20
C ALA A 77 -14.67 -23.15 -16.74
N HIS A 78 -15.13 -22.82 -15.51
CA HIS A 78 -16.41 -23.28 -14.96
C HIS A 78 -17.51 -22.22 -15.04
N GLY A 79 -17.26 -21.08 -15.74
CA GLY A 79 -18.17 -19.96 -15.84
C GLY A 79 -18.27 -19.08 -14.58
N ARG A 80 -17.40 -19.29 -13.57
CA ARG A 80 -17.42 -18.53 -12.32
C ARG A 80 -16.77 -17.18 -12.54
N ARG A 81 -17.51 -16.11 -12.23
CA ARG A 81 -17.07 -14.71 -12.37
C ARG A 81 -16.57 -14.15 -11.03
N ALA A 82 -16.27 -12.85 -11.02
CA ALA A 82 -15.74 -12.15 -9.86
C ALA A 82 -16.65 -12.25 -8.62
N ASP A 83 -17.97 -12.26 -8.81
CA ASP A 83 -18.97 -12.41 -7.76
C ASP A 83 -18.80 -13.72 -6.95
N TYR A 84 -18.62 -14.83 -7.67
CA TYR A 84 -18.33 -16.12 -7.04
C TYR A 84 -17.00 -16.08 -6.27
N ARG A 85 -15.95 -15.55 -6.89
CA ARG A 85 -14.60 -15.51 -6.30
C ARG A 85 -14.53 -14.63 -5.06
N ALA A 86 -15.13 -13.44 -5.10
CA ALA A 86 -15.23 -12.55 -3.95
C ALA A 86 -16.01 -13.19 -2.79
N SER A 87 -17.16 -13.82 -3.09
CA SER A 87 -17.97 -14.52 -2.08
C SER A 87 -17.23 -15.73 -1.50
N ALA A 88 -16.49 -16.48 -2.30
CA ALA A 88 -15.68 -17.61 -1.85
C ALA A 88 -14.53 -17.18 -0.92
N ALA A 89 -13.99 -15.96 -1.12
CA ALA A 89 -13.02 -15.34 -0.23
C ALA A 89 -13.65 -14.68 1.02
N GLY A 90 -14.98 -14.79 1.20
CA GLY A 90 -15.68 -14.21 2.33
C GLY A 90 -16.08 -12.73 2.18
N TYR A 91 -15.92 -12.16 0.99
CA TYR A 91 -16.34 -10.78 0.72
C TYR A 91 -17.79 -10.74 0.20
N PHE A 92 -18.72 -10.43 1.07
CA PHE A 92 -20.14 -10.34 0.76
C PHE A 92 -20.51 -8.92 0.33
N TYR A 93 -20.48 -8.68 -0.95
CA TYR A 93 -20.59 -7.37 -1.56
C TYR A 93 -22.04 -6.91 -1.76
N HIS A 94 -22.20 -5.60 -1.86
CA HIS A 94 -23.38 -4.93 -2.39
C HIS A 94 -23.13 -4.48 -3.84
N ARG A 95 -21.89 -4.06 -4.12
CA ARG A 95 -21.40 -3.71 -5.45
C ARG A 95 -20.01 -4.30 -5.66
N LEU A 96 -19.75 -4.79 -6.84
CA LEU A 96 -18.46 -5.38 -7.20
C LEU A 96 -18.12 -5.04 -8.66
N GLY A 97 -16.85 -4.79 -8.95
CA GLY A 97 -16.29 -4.63 -10.27
C GLY A 97 -14.93 -5.31 -10.36
N GLU A 98 -14.52 -5.67 -11.57
CA GLU A 98 -13.26 -6.33 -11.85
C GLU A 98 -12.57 -5.66 -13.02
N ASN A 99 -11.26 -5.42 -12.89
CA ASN A 99 -10.37 -5.04 -13.97
C ASN A 99 -9.28 -6.10 -14.11
N LEU A 100 -9.03 -6.55 -15.35
CA LEU A 100 -7.97 -7.49 -15.68
C LEU A 100 -6.96 -6.85 -16.63
N ALA A 101 -5.68 -7.19 -16.46
CA ALA A 101 -4.62 -6.78 -17.38
C ALA A 101 -3.58 -7.89 -17.52
N ALA A 102 -2.96 -7.99 -18.70
CA ALA A 102 -1.94 -8.99 -18.97
C ALA A 102 -0.83 -8.42 -19.86
N GLY A 103 0.42 -8.72 -19.50
CA GLY A 103 1.59 -8.24 -20.21
C GLY A 103 2.21 -6.95 -19.65
N GLN A 104 1.58 -6.31 -18.67
CA GLN A 104 2.11 -5.13 -18.01
C GLN A 104 3.18 -5.55 -16.99
N PRO A 105 4.44 -5.08 -17.12
CA PRO A 105 5.53 -5.53 -16.26
C PRO A 105 5.40 -5.04 -14.82
N THR A 106 4.69 -3.93 -14.57
CA THR A 106 4.54 -3.34 -13.25
C THR A 106 3.10 -2.90 -12.99
N TRP A 107 2.74 -2.69 -11.72
CA TRP A 107 1.41 -2.26 -11.33
C TRP A 107 1.08 -0.86 -11.88
N GLU A 108 2.08 0.05 -12.01
CA GLU A 108 1.87 1.38 -12.59
C GLU A 108 1.46 1.27 -14.06
N ARG A 109 2.06 0.34 -14.80
CA ARG A 109 1.71 0.08 -16.18
C ARG A 109 0.32 -0.55 -16.31
N ALA A 110 -0.06 -1.43 -15.39
CA ALA A 110 -1.41 -1.99 -15.34
C ALA A 110 -2.44 -0.89 -15.04
N LEU A 111 -2.21 -0.06 -14.03
CA LEU A 111 -3.08 1.08 -13.70
C LEU A 111 -3.22 2.06 -14.88
N HIS A 112 -2.10 2.41 -15.52
CA HIS A 112 -2.12 3.28 -16.69
C HIS A 112 -2.91 2.66 -17.85
N ALA A 113 -2.78 1.35 -18.08
CA ALA A 113 -3.53 0.65 -19.11
C ALA A 113 -5.05 0.68 -18.82
N TRP A 114 -5.46 0.44 -17.58
CA TRP A 114 -6.86 0.54 -17.17
C TRP A 114 -7.41 1.95 -17.30
N LEU A 115 -6.63 2.98 -16.99
CA LEU A 115 -7.03 4.38 -17.15
C LEU A 115 -7.29 4.79 -18.62
N ASN A 116 -6.59 4.18 -19.56
CA ASN A 116 -6.73 4.44 -20.99
C ASN A 116 -7.81 3.56 -21.66
N SER A 117 -8.44 2.67 -20.92
CA SER A 117 -9.56 1.84 -21.39
C SER A 117 -10.87 2.36 -20.78
N PRO A 118 -11.89 2.71 -21.59
CA PRO A 118 -13.12 3.33 -21.10
C PRO A 118 -13.82 2.53 -19.99
N ASP A 119 -13.99 1.23 -20.18
CA ASP A 119 -14.71 0.36 -19.24
C ASP A 119 -13.92 0.14 -17.93
N HIS A 120 -12.61 -0.12 -18.04
CA HIS A 120 -11.75 -0.25 -16.87
C HIS A 120 -11.64 1.08 -16.09
N ARG A 121 -11.56 2.20 -16.81
CA ARG A 121 -11.59 3.53 -16.21
C ARG A 121 -12.90 3.79 -15.48
N ALA A 122 -14.04 3.40 -16.06
CA ALA A 122 -15.34 3.55 -15.43
C ALA A 122 -15.41 2.78 -14.10
N ASN A 123 -14.84 1.56 -14.04
CA ASN A 123 -14.70 0.82 -12.79
C ASN A 123 -13.85 1.60 -11.78
N LEU A 124 -12.65 2.07 -12.16
CA LEU A 124 -11.75 2.81 -11.27
C LEU A 124 -12.38 4.08 -10.70
N LEU A 125 -13.27 4.73 -11.44
CA LEU A 125 -13.90 6.00 -11.09
C LEU A 125 -15.35 5.86 -10.64
N THR A 126 -15.86 4.67 -10.41
CA THR A 126 -17.18 4.47 -9.82
C THR A 126 -17.21 5.00 -8.39
N PRO A 127 -18.13 5.94 -8.04
CA PRO A 127 -18.14 6.60 -6.73
C PRO A 127 -18.58 5.69 -5.57
N ASP A 128 -19.37 4.67 -5.86
CA ASP A 128 -20.00 3.81 -4.84
C ASP A 128 -19.05 2.77 -4.23
N TYR A 129 -17.89 2.54 -4.81
CA TYR A 129 -16.90 1.65 -4.21
C TYR A 129 -16.27 2.27 -2.95
N ARG A 130 -15.96 1.42 -1.99
CA ARG A 130 -15.32 1.78 -0.72
C ARG A 130 -14.06 0.97 -0.44
N GLU A 131 -13.91 -0.15 -1.12
CA GLU A 131 -12.81 -1.11 -0.89
C GLU A 131 -12.23 -1.58 -2.22
N LEU A 132 -10.96 -1.94 -2.21
CA LEU A 132 -10.26 -2.50 -3.35
C LEU A 132 -9.39 -3.69 -2.95
N GLY A 133 -9.10 -4.55 -3.90
CA GLY A 133 -8.10 -5.60 -3.81
C GLY A 133 -7.34 -5.71 -5.12
N VAL A 134 -6.09 -6.13 -5.05
CA VAL A 134 -5.23 -6.33 -6.21
C VAL A 134 -4.49 -7.64 -6.08
N GLY A 135 -4.29 -8.32 -7.19
CA GLY A 135 -3.53 -9.56 -7.31
C GLY A 135 -2.61 -9.51 -8.53
N PHE A 136 -1.47 -10.16 -8.40
CA PHE A 136 -0.45 -10.26 -9.44
C PHE A 136 0.10 -11.67 -9.54
N ALA A 137 0.34 -12.14 -10.76
CA ALA A 137 1.05 -13.38 -10.99
C ALA A 137 1.99 -13.28 -12.19
N GLY A 138 3.20 -13.82 -12.02
CA GLY A 138 4.08 -14.13 -13.13
C GLY A 138 3.53 -15.28 -13.96
N SER A 139 3.67 -15.22 -15.28
CA SER A 139 3.17 -16.25 -16.20
C SER A 139 4.25 -16.74 -17.13
N VAL A 140 4.28 -18.06 -17.37
CA VAL A 140 5.12 -18.68 -18.41
C VAL A 140 4.50 -18.56 -19.81
N THR A 141 3.28 -18.03 -19.90
CA THR A 141 2.58 -17.81 -21.16
C THR A 141 3.12 -16.56 -21.89
N ARG A 142 2.61 -16.28 -23.09
CA ARG A 142 2.98 -15.09 -23.89
C ARG A 142 2.83 -13.75 -23.14
N TYR A 143 1.97 -13.69 -22.12
CA TYR A 143 1.71 -12.47 -21.39
C TYR A 143 2.76 -12.15 -20.32
N ARG A 144 3.52 -13.13 -19.80
CA ARG A 144 4.55 -13.01 -18.76
C ARG A 144 4.05 -12.53 -17.40
N THR A 145 3.04 -11.66 -17.37
CA THR A 145 2.46 -11.05 -16.16
C THR A 145 0.95 -10.95 -16.30
N VAL A 146 0.25 -11.12 -15.19
CA VAL A 146 -1.21 -10.95 -15.11
C VAL A 146 -1.54 -10.17 -13.84
N TRP A 147 -2.48 -9.23 -13.98
CA TRP A 147 -3.01 -8.40 -12.91
C TRP A 147 -4.52 -8.55 -12.83
N ALA A 148 -5.03 -8.69 -11.63
CA ALA A 148 -6.44 -8.64 -11.33
C ALA A 148 -6.71 -7.59 -10.26
N GLN A 149 -7.69 -6.72 -10.48
CA GLN A 149 -8.19 -5.75 -9.52
C GLN A 149 -9.66 -6.05 -9.24
N LEU A 150 -10.04 -6.07 -7.98
CA LEU A 150 -11.42 -6.08 -7.53
C LEU A 150 -11.73 -4.77 -6.81
N LEU A 151 -12.90 -4.21 -7.10
CA LEU A 151 -13.42 -3.00 -6.50
C LEU A 151 -14.77 -3.34 -5.86
N GLY A 152 -14.97 -2.95 -4.62
CA GLY A 152 -16.14 -3.42 -3.89
C GLY A 152 -16.76 -2.42 -2.92
N ALA A 153 -18.01 -2.68 -2.57
CA ALA A 153 -18.68 -2.07 -1.44
C ALA A 153 -19.55 -3.09 -0.71
N ARG A 154 -19.52 -3.08 0.61
CA ARG A 154 -20.38 -3.86 1.48
C ARG A 154 -21.44 -2.95 2.11
N ARG A 155 -22.64 -3.52 2.41
CA ARG A 155 -23.67 -2.77 3.14
C ARG A 155 -23.18 -2.49 4.57
N ALA A 156 -23.40 -1.28 5.05
CA ALA A 156 -23.04 -0.85 6.40
C ALA A 156 -21.56 -1.07 6.78
N ALA A 157 -20.66 -1.08 5.79
CA ALA A 157 -19.23 -1.03 5.99
C ALA A 157 -18.73 0.41 5.73
N TYR A 158 -18.08 0.98 6.74
CA TYR A 158 -17.61 2.35 6.75
C TYR A 158 -16.10 2.36 7.02
N PRO A 159 -15.26 1.99 6.03
CA PRO A 159 -13.82 1.90 6.25
C PRO A 159 -13.21 3.25 6.61
N VAL A 160 -12.16 3.18 7.41
CA VAL A 160 -11.26 4.27 7.77
C VAL A 160 -9.98 4.11 6.97
N ILE A 161 -9.39 5.19 6.50
CA ILE A 161 -8.25 5.16 5.59
C ILE A 161 -7.22 6.20 6.01
N ILE A 162 -6.06 5.75 6.50
CA ILE A 162 -4.96 6.64 6.90
C ILE A 162 -4.07 6.92 5.69
N ASN A 163 -3.75 8.20 5.46
CA ASN A 163 -2.81 8.66 4.43
C ASN A 163 -3.03 7.98 3.05
N LEU A 164 -4.30 7.90 2.62
CA LEU A 164 -4.71 7.24 1.36
C LEU A 164 -4.40 5.74 1.32
N ASP A 165 -4.38 5.09 2.46
CA ASP A 165 -4.05 3.67 2.63
C ASP A 165 -2.56 3.36 2.47
N ALA A 166 -1.69 4.29 2.88
CA ALA A 166 -0.25 4.09 2.89
C ALA A 166 0.16 3.07 3.96
N PHE A 167 1.12 2.20 3.62
CA PHE A 167 1.69 1.24 4.57
C PHE A 167 2.45 1.92 5.71
N ALA A 168 3.16 3.02 5.41
CA ALA A 168 3.99 3.71 6.38
C ALA A 168 4.00 5.23 6.18
N THR A 169 4.42 5.96 7.22
CA THR A 169 4.63 7.41 7.23
C THR A 169 5.92 7.76 7.98
N ASP A 170 6.53 8.88 7.65
CA ASP A 170 7.69 9.46 8.34
C ASP A 170 7.30 10.62 9.27
N THR A 171 6.00 10.96 9.32
CA THR A 171 5.47 12.03 10.16
C THR A 171 4.38 11.49 11.09
N PRO A 172 4.35 11.94 12.36
CA PRO A 172 3.29 11.53 13.30
C PRO A 172 1.92 12.13 12.94
N GLU A 173 1.87 13.26 12.24
CA GLU A 173 0.60 13.85 11.79
C GLU A 173 0.08 13.07 10.57
N VAL A 174 -1.13 12.51 10.68
CA VAL A 174 -1.77 11.73 9.63
C VAL A 174 -3.14 12.28 9.28
N ALA A 175 -3.48 12.17 7.99
CA ALA A 175 -4.81 12.45 7.47
C ALA A 175 -5.61 11.15 7.40
N VAL A 176 -6.82 11.17 7.94
CA VAL A 176 -7.70 10.00 8.03
C VAL A 176 -9.00 10.28 7.30
N TYR A 177 -9.29 9.51 6.25
CA TYR A 177 -10.59 9.55 5.59
C TYR A 177 -11.56 8.60 6.27
N VAL A 178 -12.80 9.06 6.49
CA VAL A 178 -13.84 8.31 7.20
C VAL A 178 -15.04 8.14 6.30
N HIS A 179 -15.20 6.93 5.73
CA HIS A 179 -16.43 6.60 5.02
C HIS A 179 -17.63 6.63 5.97
N GLY A 180 -18.79 7.07 5.48
CA GLY A 180 -20.02 7.14 6.27
C GLY A 180 -20.14 8.40 7.14
N ALA A 181 -19.15 9.29 7.18
CA ALA A 181 -19.23 10.53 7.93
C ALA A 181 -20.45 11.38 7.50
N ARG A 182 -20.80 11.39 6.20
CA ARG A 182 -21.99 12.10 5.70
C ARG A 182 -23.33 11.49 6.18
N GLU A 183 -23.33 10.23 6.54
CA GLU A 183 -24.49 9.50 7.04
C GLU A 183 -24.62 9.60 8.58
N ALA A 184 -23.52 9.95 9.25
CA ALA A 184 -23.44 10.01 10.69
C ALA A 184 -23.94 11.35 11.25
N HIS A 185 -24.43 11.35 12.50
CA HIS A 185 -24.74 12.56 13.25
C HIS A 185 -23.72 12.87 14.37
N ALA A 186 -22.86 11.91 14.71
CA ALA A 186 -21.75 12.09 15.62
C ALA A 186 -20.61 11.09 15.30
N MET A 187 -19.38 11.49 15.59
CA MET A 187 -18.21 10.64 15.51
C MET A 187 -17.30 10.83 16.72
N ARG A 188 -16.48 9.82 17.01
CA ARG A 188 -15.34 9.92 17.92
C ARG A 188 -14.24 9.00 17.44
N TYR A 189 -13.02 9.23 17.89
CA TYR A 189 -11.87 8.43 17.51
C TYR A 189 -10.94 8.22 18.70
N ARG A 190 -10.03 7.26 18.55
CA ARG A 190 -8.87 7.06 19.42
C ARG A 190 -7.69 6.60 18.58
N VAL A 191 -6.49 6.83 19.10
CA VAL A 191 -5.24 6.30 18.56
C VAL A 191 -4.77 5.20 19.51
N ASN A 192 -4.43 4.04 18.96
CA ASN A 192 -4.06 2.84 19.74
C ASN A 192 -5.13 2.54 20.82
N ASP A 193 -4.67 2.23 22.03
CA ASP A 193 -5.52 1.95 23.20
C ASP A 193 -5.76 3.19 24.08
N GLU A 194 -5.51 4.39 23.55
CA GLU A 194 -5.78 5.64 24.29
C GLU A 194 -7.29 5.83 24.55
N ALA A 195 -7.58 6.78 25.40
CA ALA A 195 -8.96 7.17 25.68
C ALA A 195 -9.67 7.69 24.42
N TRP A 196 -10.94 7.37 24.28
CA TRP A 196 -11.77 7.95 23.22
C TRP A 196 -11.82 9.47 23.31
N SER A 197 -11.76 10.14 22.19
CA SER A 197 -12.13 11.54 22.09
C SER A 197 -13.59 11.75 22.53
N ALA A 198 -13.96 12.98 22.87
CA ALA A 198 -15.37 13.31 22.99
C ALA A 198 -16.12 13.06 21.66
N TRP A 199 -17.43 12.78 21.75
CA TRP A 199 -18.29 12.78 20.57
C TRP A 199 -18.31 14.18 19.95
N GLN A 200 -18.10 14.28 18.66
CA GLN A 200 -17.99 15.50 17.90
C GLN A 200 -18.78 15.44 16.58
N PRO A 201 -19.05 16.55 15.90
CA PRO A 201 -19.63 16.55 14.57
C PRO A 201 -18.81 15.71 13.61
N PRO A 202 -19.43 14.91 12.72
CA PRO A 202 -18.73 14.05 11.81
C PRO A 202 -18.03 14.87 10.72
N THR A 203 -16.86 14.40 10.30
CA THR A 203 -16.10 14.95 9.18
C THR A 203 -15.54 13.80 8.33
N GLU A 204 -15.52 13.97 7.01
CA GLU A 204 -14.92 12.99 6.11
C GLU A 204 -13.39 12.94 6.23
N TRP A 205 -12.77 14.06 6.61
CA TRP A 205 -11.34 14.14 6.83
C TRP A 205 -11.05 14.56 8.26
N LEU A 206 -10.34 13.72 8.96
CA LEU A 206 -9.85 13.91 10.31
C LEU A 206 -8.33 14.01 10.25
N ARG A 207 -7.73 14.86 11.08
CA ARG A 207 -6.30 14.88 11.37
C ARG A 207 -6.07 14.29 12.74
N CYS A 208 -5.13 13.36 12.83
CA CYS A 208 -4.70 12.75 14.08
C CYS A 208 -3.18 12.90 14.22
N GLU A 209 -2.72 12.96 15.46
CA GLU A 209 -1.31 12.86 15.80
C GLU A 209 -1.07 11.45 16.39
N LEU A 210 -0.14 10.71 15.80
CA LEU A 210 0.30 9.41 16.31
C LEU A 210 1.29 9.62 17.45
N PRO A 211 1.37 8.71 18.44
CA PRO A 211 2.46 8.69 19.39
C PRO A 211 3.82 8.70 18.69
N ASN A 212 4.72 9.59 19.09
CA ASN A 212 5.99 9.84 18.41
C ASN A 212 7.04 8.76 18.76
N HIS A 213 6.75 7.52 18.41
CA HIS A 213 7.68 6.39 18.46
C HIS A 213 7.48 5.48 17.25
N GLU A 214 8.56 4.90 16.79
CA GLU A 214 8.54 3.94 15.67
C GLU A 214 7.66 2.74 15.99
N GLY A 215 6.86 2.31 15.01
CA GLY A 215 5.99 1.14 15.13
C GLY A 215 4.65 1.31 14.43
N PHE A 216 3.82 0.27 14.55
CA PHE A 216 2.44 0.32 14.07
C PHE A 216 1.57 1.12 15.03
N HIS A 217 0.75 1.98 14.44
CA HIS A 217 -0.26 2.76 15.14
C HIS A 217 -1.61 2.56 14.48
N THR A 218 -2.63 2.39 15.30
CA THR A 218 -4.00 2.15 14.85
C THR A 218 -4.85 3.39 15.14
N VAL A 219 -5.61 3.87 14.17
CA VAL A 219 -6.67 4.85 14.38
C VAL A 219 -8.01 4.14 14.29
N THR A 220 -8.78 4.18 15.38
CA THR A 220 -10.12 3.62 15.45
C THR A 220 -11.15 4.74 15.50
N VAL A 221 -12.18 4.65 14.66
CA VAL A 221 -13.27 5.64 14.57
C VAL A 221 -14.60 4.96 14.88
N GLN A 222 -15.44 5.62 15.66
CA GLN A 222 -16.83 5.25 15.84
C GLN A 222 -17.75 6.32 15.25
N LEU A 223 -18.74 5.86 14.50
CA LEU A 223 -19.81 6.67 13.89
C LEU A 223 -21.16 6.33 14.49
N ARG A 224 -21.95 7.33 14.86
CA ARG A 224 -23.38 7.17 15.17
C ARG A 224 -24.20 7.44 13.91
N ILE A 225 -24.87 6.39 13.39
CA ILE A 225 -25.76 6.47 12.23
C ILE A 225 -27.11 5.92 12.66
N GLY A 226 -28.11 6.78 12.72
CA GLY A 226 -29.38 6.43 13.37
C GLY A 226 -29.14 6.03 14.84
N GLU A 227 -29.70 4.92 15.26
CA GLU A 227 -29.54 4.40 16.63
C GLU A 227 -28.31 3.46 16.80
N ARG A 228 -27.54 3.25 15.75
CA ARG A 228 -26.42 2.30 15.75
C ARG A 228 -25.09 3.01 15.84
N VAL A 229 -24.13 2.33 16.47
CA VAL A 229 -22.71 2.71 16.47
C VAL A 229 -21.98 1.74 15.54
N PHE A 230 -21.25 2.30 14.58
CA PHE A 230 -20.36 1.57 13.70
C PHE A 230 -18.93 1.89 14.09
N GLU A 231 -18.07 0.88 14.10
CA GLU A 231 -16.65 1.02 14.40
C GLU A 231 -15.83 0.48 13.25
N ALA A 232 -14.78 1.20 12.91
CA ALA A 232 -13.78 0.77 11.96
C ALA A 232 -12.40 1.32 12.35
N SER A 233 -11.36 0.62 11.97
CA SER A 233 -9.98 1.00 12.24
C SER A 233 -9.11 0.84 11.01
N ASP A 234 -8.00 1.57 11.02
CA ASP A 234 -6.90 1.44 10.09
C ASP A 234 -5.58 1.53 10.84
N GLU A 235 -4.54 0.97 10.23
CA GLU A 235 -3.21 0.87 10.80
C GLU A 235 -2.17 1.45 9.84
N ILE A 236 -1.16 2.13 10.40
CA ILE A 236 -0.03 2.66 9.65
C ILE A 236 1.26 2.49 10.45
N TYR A 237 2.37 2.21 9.77
CA TYR A 237 3.69 2.15 10.39
C TYR A 237 4.34 3.53 10.44
N LEU A 238 4.62 4.07 11.63
CA LEU A 238 5.43 5.26 11.79
C LEU A 238 6.91 4.87 11.78
N GLN A 239 7.64 5.38 10.80
CA GLN A 239 9.08 5.19 10.71
C GLN A 239 9.78 6.10 11.70
N GLY A 240 10.81 5.61 12.38
CA GLY A 240 11.65 6.44 13.24
C GLY A 240 12.22 7.61 12.46
N GLY A 241 11.91 8.83 12.87
CA GLY A 241 12.46 10.03 12.24
C GLY A 241 13.98 10.01 12.34
N VAL A 242 14.68 10.44 11.29
CA VAL A 242 16.09 10.78 11.38
C VAL A 242 16.21 11.90 12.41
N VAL A 243 16.67 11.58 13.61
CA VAL A 243 17.02 12.61 14.60
C VAL A 243 18.20 13.37 14.01
N LEU A 244 17.94 14.54 13.44
CA LEU A 244 19.00 15.51 13.20
C LEU A 244 19.56 15.86 14.58
N ALA A 245 20.69 15.25 14.95
CA ALA A 245 21.41 15.63 16.13
C ALA A 245 21.79 17.11 15.97
N GLN A 246 21.02 18.01 16.61
CA GLN A 246 21.51 19.36 16.84
C GLN A 246 22.73 19.22 17.75
N VAL A 247 23.91 19.35 17.17
CA VAL A 247 25.13 19.58 17.92
C VAL A 247 24.94 20.94 18.59
N ALA A 248 24.61 20.91 19.88
CA ALA A 248 24.69 22.10 20.70
C ALA A 248 26.14 22.60 20.64
N SER A 249 26.40 23.67 19.94
CA SER A 249 27.67 24.36 19.95
C SER A 249 27.72 25.15 21.24
N ASP A 250 28.35 24.60 22.29
CA ASP A 250 28.92 25.42 23.35
C ASP A 250 30.01 26.30 22.72
N GLY A 251 29.87 27.60 22.96
CA GLY A 251 30.58 28.63 22.24
C GLY A 251 32.08 28.56 22.34
N GLU A 252 32.72 28.68 21.21
CA GLU A 252 33.79 29.68 21.00
C GLU A 252 34.12 29.74 19.50
N ARG A 253 34.32 30.98 19.07
CA ARG A 253 34.60 31.51 17.74
C ARG A 253 35.58 30.64 16.94
N ASP A 254 35.27 30.26 15.72
CA ASP A 254 35.91 30.80 14.50
C ASP A 254 35.56 29.98 13.25
N HIS A 255 35.35 30.68 12.14
CA HIS A 255 35.39 30.25 10.73
C HIS A 255 34.47 29.11 10.23
N GLN A 256 33.51 29.57 9.45
CA GLN A 256 32.90 28.93 8.28
C GLN A 256 33.12 27.41 8.14
N ARG A 257 32.27 26.61 8.80
CA ARG A 257 32.03 25.21 8.41
C ARG A 257 30.55 24.96 8.26
N ARG A 258 30.17 24.52 7.06
CA ARG A 258 28.80 24.06 6.77
C ARG A 258 28.51 22.76 7.53
N PRO A 259 27.28 22.51 7.98
CA PRO A 259 26.94 21.28 8.71
C PRO A 259 27.02 20.08 7.78
N CYS A 260 27.72 19.03 8.22
CA CYS A 260 27.70 17.72 7.58
C CYS A 260 26.43 16.96 8.03
N LEU A 261 25.73 16.38 7.08
CA LEU A 261 24.66 15.42 7.34
C LEU A 261 25.30 14.08 7.77
N LEU A 262 24.94 13.58 8.94
CA LEU A 262 25.29 12.23 9.39
C LEU A 262 24.15 11.29 9.03
N GLU A 263 24.37 10.41 8.07
CA GLU A 263 23.49 9.29 7.79
C GLU A 263 23.88 8.09 8.69
N ARG A 264 22.98 7.64 9.51
CA ARG A 264 23.13 6.39 10.24
C ARG A 264 22.63 5.24 9.38
N THR A 265 23.54 4.43 8.88
CA THR A 265 23.19 3.13 8.31
C THR A 265 23.24 2.08 9.42
N GLY A 266 22.27 1.15 9.44
CA GLY A 266 22.10 0.13 10.49
C GLY A 266 23.24 -0.87 10.69
N ALA A 267 24.44 -0.59 10.24
CA ALA A 267 25.63 -1.45 10.36
C ALA A 267 26.81 -0.76 11.05
N GLY A 268 26.60 0.28 11.85
CA GLY A 268 27.63 0.76 12.78
C GLY A 268 28.94 1.31 12.15
N VAL A 269 28.93 1.76 10.89
CA VAL A 269 30.11 2.36 10.25
C VAL A 269 29.76 3.76 9.79
N GLU A 270 30.33 4.74 10.44
CA GLU A 270 30.26 6.15 10.05
C GLU A 270 31.14 6.42 8.84
N ARG A 271 30.58 6.93 7.75
CA ARG A 271 31.35 7.55 6.68
C ARG A 271 30.88 8.99 6.47
N ALA A 272 31.77 9.91 6.72
CA ALA A 272 31.61 11.31 6.33
C ALA A 272 31.95 11.47 4.84
N ALA A 273 30.96 11.88 4.03
CA ALA A 273 31.21 12.28 2.65
C ALA A 273 31.18 13.80 2.55
N CYS A 274 32.35 14.42 2.50
CA CYS A 274 32.51 15.79 2.03
C CYS A 274 32.93 15.73 0.56
N GLY A 275 32.04 16.07 -0.38
CA GLY A 275 32.35 16.13 -1.81
C GLY A 275 31.88 17.44 -2.39
N GLU A 276 32.85 18.23 -2.92
CA GLU A 276 32.58 19.35 -3.80
C GLU A 276 32.11 18.80 -5.15
N HIS A 277 30.94 19.23 -5.60
CA HIS A 277 30.65 19.74 -6.96
C HIS A 277 29.15 19.89 -7.13
N ILE A 278 28.69 21.14 -7.13
CA ILE A 278 27.35 21.51 -7.54
C ILE A 278 27.36 21.78 -9.02
N VAL A 279 26.75 20.89 -9.81
CA VAL A 279 26.35 21.21 -11.18
C VAL A 279 24.91 21.74 -11.13
N GLN A 280 24.75 23.01 -11.47
CA GLN A 280 23.43 23.63 -11.61
C GLN A 280 22.64 22.94 -12.72
N GLN A 281 21.46 22.41 -12.39
CA GLN A 281 20.43 22.09 -13.37
C GLN A 281 19.22 23.00 -13.17
N PRO A 282 18.49 23.34 -14.28
CA PRO A 282 17.49 24.41 -14.27
C PRO A 282 16.22 24.01 -13.56
N HIS A 283 15.58 25.00 -12.97
CA HIS A 283 14.34 24.99 -12.21
C HIS A 283 13.24 24.11 -12.81
N ARG A 284 12.92 22.99 -12.13
CA ARG A 284 11.60 22.39 -12.16
C ARG A 284 10.91 22.70 -10.83
N ALA A 285 9.65 23.14 -10.93
CA ALA A 285 8.81 23.42 -9.80
C ALA A 285 8.73 22.22 -8.83
N PRO A 286 8.68 22.43 -7.51
CA PRO A 286 8.57 21.37 -6.56
C PRO A 286 7.21 20.67 -6.75
N ALA A 287 7.23 19.47 -7.31
CA ALA A 287 6.15 18.53 -7.11
C ALA A 287 6.13 18.23 -5.60
N HIS A 288 5.04 18.54 -4.93
CA HIS A 288 4.79 18.08 -3.57
C HIS A 288 4.81 16.55 -3.62
N ALA A 289 5.95 15.99 -3.23
CA ALA A 289 6.15 14.56 -3.11
C ALA A 289 5.33 14.07 -1.92
N LEU A 290 4.12 13.58 -2.17
CA LEU A 290 3.56 12.50 -1.38
C LEU A 290 4.50 11.32 -1.64
N GLY A 291 5.17 10.83 -0.56
CA GLY A 291 6.32 9.96 -0.68
C GLY A 291 6.05 8.72 -1.53
N THR A 292 6.70 8.64 -2.66
CA THR A 292 6.90 7.37 -3.35
C THR A 292 7.85 6.54 -2.50
N TYR A 293 7.35 5.47 -1.91
CA TYR A 293 8.19 4.50 -1.23
C TYR A 293 9.11 3.88 -2.26
N SER A 294 10.42 4.19 -2.18
CA SER A 294 11.42 3.49 -2.98
C SER A 294 11.60 2.07 -2.44
N LEU A 295 12.06 1.14 -3.28
CA LEU A 295 12.44 -0.21 -2.85
C LEU A 295 13.43 -0.17 -1.67
N GLU A 296 14.26 0.87 -1.57
CA GLU A 296 15.14 1.12 -0.45
C GLU A 296 14.39 1.39 0.86
N ARG A 297 13.30 2.15 0.85
CA ARG A 297 12.47 2.38 2.04
C ARG A 297 11.75 1.12 2.50
N ILE A 298 11.26 0.30 1.56
CA ILE A 298 10.69 -1.02 1.86
C ILE A 298 11.75 -1.91 2.51
N ALA A 299 12.99 -1.90 1.99
CA ALA A 299 14.12 -2.63 2.57
C ALA A 299 14.43 -2.18 4.01
N HIS A 300 14.36 -0.88 4.30
CA HIS A 300 14.54 -0.35 5.66
C HIS A 300 13.42 -0.79 6.63
N ILE A 301 12.16 -0.79 6.16
CA ILE A 301 11.03 -1.28 6.96
C ILE A 301 11.22 -2.78 7.27
N LEU A 302 11.59 -3.58 6.26
CA LEU A 302 11.86 -5.00 6.43
C LEU A 302 13.05 -5.26 7.36
N GLN A 303 14.06 -4.39 7.35
CA GLN A 303 15.21 -4.46 8.25
C GLN A 303 14.85 -4.07 9.69
N ALA A 304 14.05 -3.02 9.89
CA ALA A 304 13.54 -2.63 11.21
C ALA A 304 12.68 -3.74 11.84
N LEU A 305 12.02 -4.54 11.00
CA LEU A 305 11.23 -5.70 11.42
C LEU A 305 12.07 -6.98 11.61
N GLY A 306 13.42 -6.89 11.53
CA GLY A 306 14.34 -8.01 11.74
C GLY A 306 14.46 -8.98 10.57
N LEU A 307 14.09 -8.55 9.35
CA LEU A 307 14.12 -9.37 8.15
C LEU A 307 15.35 -9.04 7.29
N THR A 308 16.13 -10.05 6.90
CA THR A 308 17.30 -9.89 6.02
C THR A 308 16.87 -9.64 4.56
N GLN A 309 17.60 -8.73 3.88
CA GLN A 309 17.32 -8.34 2.49
C GLN A 309 17.37 -9.52 1.51
N PRO A 310 16.39 -9.64 0.58
CA PRO A 310 16.54 -10.48 -0.59
C PRO A 310 17.46 -9.79 -1.63
N HIS A 311 18.34 -10.54 -2.28
CA HIS A 311 19.18 -10.05 -3.36
C HIS A 311 18.32 -9.64 -4.56
N LEU A 312 18.25 -8.33 -4.85
CA LEU A 312 17.65 -7.79 -6.06
C LEU A 312 18.42 -8.28 -7.29
N ARG A 313 17.83 -9.16 -8.07
CA ARG A 313 18.29 -9.45 -9.43
C ARG A 313 17.78 -8.32 -10.34
N THR A 314 18.70 -7.60 -10.95
CA THR A 314 18.44 -6.61 -11.99
C THR A 314 17.60 -7.23 -13.12
N ALA A 315 16.43 -6.67 -13.36
CA ALA A 315 15.55 -7.06 -14.45
C ALA A 315 16.17 -6.65 -15.79
N VAL A 316 16.32 -7.61 -16.69
CA VAL A 316 16.69 -7.40 -18.10
C VAL A 316 15.50 -6.76 -18.82
N GLU A 317 15.74 -5.70 -19.61
CA GLU A 317 14.71 -5.00 -20.38
C GLU A 317 13.91 -5.98 -21.28
N PRO A 318 12.56 -5.91 -21.28
CA PRO A 318 11.74 -6.75 -22.13
C PRO A 318 11.56 -6.15 -23.55
N PRO A 319 11.31 -6.97 -24.57
CA PRO A 319 10.97 -6.50 -25.90
C PRO A 319 9.58 -5.86 -25.93
N THR A 320 9.45 -4.79 -26.72
CA THR A 320 8.23 -4.02 -26.92
C THR A 320 7.23 -4.74 -27.82
N GLU A 321 6.26 -5.44 -27.25
CA GLU A 321 5.08 -5.89 -27.98
C GLU A 321 3.79 -5.25 -27.44
N PRO A 322 2.77 -5.04 -28.29
CA PRO A 322 1.57 -4.29 -27.91
C PRO A 322 0.72 -5.06 -26.89
N THR A 323 0.43 -4.37 -25.82
CA THR A 323 -0.45 -4.80 -24.73
C THR A 323 -1.89 -4.96 -25.22
N ARG A 324 -2.48 -6.15 -25.08
CA ARG A 324 -3.92 -6.33 -25.29
C ARG A 324 -4.66 -6.21 -23.98
N LEU A 325 -5.53 -5.23 -23.90
CA LEU A 325 -6.55 -5.11 -22.86
C LEU A 325 -7.79 -5.86 -23.33
N HIS A 326 -8.33 -6.73 -22.48
CA HIS A 326 -9.61 -7.37 -22.73
C HIS A 326 -10.66 -6.67 -21.87
N GLY A 327 -11.49 -5.86 -22.52
CA GLY A 327 -12.70 -5.32 -21.95
C GLY A 327 -13.86 -5.96 -22.69
N ASP A 328 -14.58 -6.85 -22.05
CA ASP A 328 -15.93 -7.22 -22.42
C ASP A 328 -16.83 -6.90 -21.23
N ALA A 329 -17.92 -6.23 -21.55
CA ALA A 329 -18.94 -5.73 -20.63
C ALA A 329 -19.63 -6.82 -19.80
#